data_902e628ecc8674c14697b5426c2aba38
#
_entry.id   902e628ecc8674c14697b5426c2aba38
#
_cell.length_a   1.000
_cell.length_b   1.000
_cell.length_c   1.000
_cell.angle_alpha   90.00
_cell.angle_beta   90.00
_cell.angle_gamma   90.00
#
_symmetry.space_group_name_H-M   'P 1'
#
loop_
_entity.id
_entity.type
_entity.pdbx_description
1 polymer ?
#
loop_
_entity_poly.entity_id
_entity_poly.type
_entity_poly.pdbx_seq_one_letter_code
_entity_poly.pdbx_strand_id
1 'polypeptide(L)'
;KLNKKIIEIDIVQNSGGGMPALDIPGMPGSQVGMINLNEILGKGMGQKKKKKKMTIEKVYIPLMEEESDKLIDQEKIISNAKKDVEENGIVFLDEMDKICARTERIGGDVSREGVQRDLLPIIEGTTVSTKYGTIKTDHILFIASGSFHLSKPSDLLPELQGRLPIRVELDALTKDDFIKILNEPENSLIKQYKALLKTEKVDLD
;
A
#
# COMPACT_ATOMS: atom_id res chain seq x y z
N LYS A 1 -4.70 -0.18 -44.51
CA LYS A 1 -5.85 -1.06 -44.94
C LYS A 1 -5.99 -2.30 -44.04
N LEU A 2 -4.91 -2.82 -43.43
CA LEU A 2 -4.92 -4.03 -42.58
C LEU A 2 -5.52 -3.79 -41.18
N ASN A 3 -5.40 -2.62 -40.61
CA ASN A 3 -5.81 -2.30 -39.24
C ASN A 3 -7.33 -2.49 -38.95
N LYS A 4 -8.16 -2.40 -40.02
CA LYS A 4 -9.63 -2.58 -39.89
C LYS A 4 -10.08 -4.02 -40.14
N LYS A 5 -9.17 -4.93 -40.46
CA LYS A 5 -9.52 -6.35 -40.64
C LYS A 5 -9.88 -6.96 -39.29
N ILE A 6 -11.00 -7.67 -39.24
CA ILE A 6 -11.44 -8.39 -38.04
C ILE A 6 -10.71 -9.74 -38.01
N ILE A 7 -10.12 -10.05 -36.87
CA ILE A 7 -9.51 -11.35 -36.59
C ILE A 7 -10.12 -11.91 -35.30
N GLU A 8 -10.09 -13.23 -35.18
CA GLU A 8 -10.51 -13.96 -34.01
C GLU A 8 -9.27 -14.35 -33.21
N ILE A 9 -9.23 -13.96 -31.94
CA ILE A 9 -8.12 -14.27 -31.04
C ILE A 9 -8.63 -14.86 -29.74
N ASP A 10 -7.80 -15.69 -29.15
CA ASP A 10 -8.01 -16.24 -27.81
C ASP A 10 -7.38 -15.27 -26.80
N ILE A 11 -8.20 -14.56 -26.03
CA ILE A 11 -7.72 -13.66 -24.97
C ILE A 11 -7.93 -14.35 -23.63
N VAL A 12 -6.89 -14.36 -22.80
CA VAL A 12 -6.99 -14.76 -21.41
C VAL A 12 -7.75 -13.67 -20.66
N GLN A 13 -8.92 -13.98 -20.16
CA GLN A 13 -9.68 -13.06 -19.36
C GLN A 13 -9.18 -13.17 -17.92
N ASN A 14 -8.37 -12.20 -17.48
CA ASN A 14 -8.13 -11.95 -16.06
C ASN A 14 -9.46 -11.46 -15.45
N SER A 15 -10.32 -12.39 -15.08
CA SER A 15 -11.55 -12.06 -14.33
C SER A 15 -11.13 -11.69 -12.90
N GLY A 16 -10.86 -10.42 -12.69
CA GLY A 16 -10.78 -9.81 -11.34
C GLY A 16 -12.13 -9.72 -10.64
N GLY A 17 -13.02 -10.68 -10.89
CA GLY A 17 -14.32 -10.82 -10.23
C GLY A 17 -14.22 -11.96 -9.25
N GLY A 18 -14.11 -11.66 -7.95
CA GLY A 18 -14.25 -12.64 -6.90
C GLY A 18 -15.55 -13.46 -7.12
N MET A 19 -15.41 -14.78 -7.17
CA MET A 19 -16.58 -15.64 -7.02
C MET A 19 -17.23 -15.35 -5.67
N PRO A 20 -18.57 -15.32 -5.58
CA PRO A 20 -19.24 -15.20 -4.30
C PRO A 20 -18.75 -16.34 -3.38
N ALA A 21 -18.38 -15.96 -2.16
CA ALA A 21 -18.01 -16.92 -1.13
C ALA A 21 -19.12 -17.96 -1.00
N LEU A 22 -18.80 -19.22 -1.24
CA LEU A 22 -19.69 -20.32 -0.94
C LEU A 22 -19.72 -20.47 0.58
N ASP A 23 -20.77 -19.93 1.20
CA ASP A 23 -21.11 -20.26 2.59
C ASP A 23 -21.45 -21.76 2.64
N ILE A 24 -20.58 -22.53 3.23
CA ILE A 24 -20.87 -23.93 3.55
C ILE A 24 -21.63 -23.93 4.89
N PRO A 25 -22.94 -24.22 4.90
CA PRO A 25 -23.71 -24.27 6.15
C PRO A 25 -23.23 -25.44 7.00
N GLY A 26 -22.66 -25.20 8.15
CA GLY A 26 -22.39 -26.26 9.13
C GLY A 26 -21.11 -26.19 9.96
N MET A 27 -20.26 -25.16 9.85
CA MET A 27 -19.10 -25.03 10.73
C MET A 27 -19.05 -23.64 11.40
N PRO A 28 -19.58 -23.48 12.60
CA PRO A 28 -19.38 -22.27 13.36
C PRO A 28 -17.98 -22.30 14.02
N GLY A 29 -17.11 -21.36 13.65
CA GLY A 29 -16.00 -20.96 14.51
C GLY A 29 -14.59 -21.42 14.15
N SER A 30 -14.24 -21.76 12.92
CA SER A 30 -12.84 -21.92 12.54
C SER A 30 -12.40 -20.81 11.58
N GLN A 31 -11.56 -19.90 12.08
CA GLN A 31 -10.68 -19.07 11.25
C GLN A 31 -9.66 -20.00 10.56
N VAL A 32 -10.14 -20.84 9.66
CA VAL A 32 -9.25 -21.48 8.68
C VAL A 32 -8.95 -20.42 7.64
N GLY A 33 -7.68 -20.01 7.58
CA GLY A 33 -7.20 -19.02 6.66
C GLY A 33 -7.78 -19.24 5.27
N MET A 34 -8.21 -18.17 4.61
CA MET A 34 -8.67 -18.19 3.23
C MET A 34 -7.58 -18.83 2.37
N ILE A 35 -7.66 -20.15 2.22
CA ILE A 35 -6.90 -20.85 1.21
C ILE A 35 -7.54 -20.37 -0.11
N ASN A 36 -6.82 -19.57 -0.87
CA ASN A 36 -7.25 -19.19 -2.20
C ASN A 36 -7.37 -20.45 -3.06
N LEU A 37 -8.59 -21.01 -3.09
CA LEU A 37 -8.89 -22.16 -3.95
C LEU A 37 -8.51 -21.89 -5.42
N ASN A 38 -8.51 -20.61 -5.82
CA ASN A 38 -8.00 -20.18 -7.14
C ASN A 38 -6.50 -20.43 -7.34
N GLU A 39 -5.70 -20.41 -6.29
CA GLU A 39 -4.26 -20.70 -6.39
C GLU A 39 -4.00 -22.21 -6.53
N ILE A 40 -4.82 -23.03 -5.88
CA ILE A 40 -4.70 -24.49 -5.94
C ILE A 40 -5.35 -25.08 -7.19
N LEU A 41 -6.51 -24.57 -7.60
CA LEU A 41 -7.24 -25.00 -8.81
C LEU A 41 -6.75 -24.31 -10.09
N GLY A 42 -6.18 -23.10 -10.00
CA GLY A 42 -5.73 -22.32 -11.14
C GLY A 42 -4.52 -22.90 -11.88
N LYS A 43 -3.68 -23.67 -11.20
CA LYS A 43 -2.55 -24.37 -11.84
C LYS A 43 -2.93 -25.65 -12.57
N GLY A 44 -4.13 -26.18 -12.36
CA GLY A 44 -4.59 -27.45 -12.96
C GLY A 44 -5.73 -27.34 -13.96
N MET A 45 -6.55 -26.29 -13.92
CA MET A 45 -7.61 -26.05 -14.91
C MET A 45 -7.17 -24.89 -15.81
N GLY A 46 -6.80 -25.23 -17.05
CA GLY A 46 -6.33 -24.28 -18.05
C GLY A 46 -7.19 -22.99 -18.08
N GLN A 47 -6.52 -21.87 -18.07
CA GLN A 47 -7.12 -20.53 -18.18
C GLN A 47 -8.19 -20.55 -19.28
N LYS A 48 -9.44 -20.23 -18.95
CA LYS A 48 -10.52 -20.19 -19.93
C LYS A 48 -10.21 -19.11 -20.96
N LYS A 49 -9.66 -19.54 -22.11
CA LYS A 49 -9.48 -18.69 -23.27
C LYS A 49 -10.83 -18.40 -23.87
N LYS A 50 -11.18 -17.15 -24.03
CA LYS A 50 -12.43 -16.74 -24.69
C LYS A 50 -12.10 -16.16 -26.06
N LYS A 51 -12.69 -16.76 -27.08
CA LYS A 51 -12.56 -16.26 -28.45
C LYS A 51 -13.28 -14.94 -28.59
N LYS A 52 -12.58 -13.91 -29.01
CA LYS A 52 -13.13 -12.57 -29.22
C LYS A 52 -12.76 -12.08 -30.64
N LYS A 53 -13.76 -11.56 -31.34
CA LYS A 53 -13.54 -10.96 -32.66
C LYS A 53 -13.27 -9.48 -32.49
N MET A 54 -12.12 -9.04 -32.93
CA MET A 54 -11.67 -7.65 -32.83
C MET A 54 -10.90 -7.21 -34.06
N THR A 55 -10.80 -5.91 -34.29
CA THR A 55 -9.95 -5.37 -35.35
C THR A 55 -8.48 -5.49 -34.93
N ILE A 56 -7.57 -5.62 -35.91
CA ILE A 56 -6.12 -5.74 -35.66
C ILE A 56 -5.61 -4.60 -34.78
N GLU A 57 -6.09 -3.39 -34.98
CA GLU A 57 -5.71 -2.23 -34.19
C GLU A 57 -6.05 -2.39 -32.69
N LYS A 58 -7.24 -2.95 -32.38
CA LYS A 58 -7.69 -3.15 -31.00
C LYS A 58 -7.07 -4.39 -30.33
N VAL A 59 -6.59 -5.32 -31.12
CA VAL A 59 -5.97 -6.57 -30.66
C VAL A 59 -4.54 -6.35 -30.18
N TYR A 60 -3.86 -5.35 -30.72
CA TYR A 60 -2.42 -5.12 -30.47
C TYR A 60 -2.11 -4.89 -28.99
N ILE A 61 -2.93 -4.09 -28.29
CA ILE A 61 -2.72 -3.78 -26.88
C ILE A 61 -2.86 -5.03 -25.99
N PRO A 62 -3.98 -5.79 -26.04
CA PRO A 62 -4.12 -7.00 -25.21
C PRO A 62 -3.09 -8.09 -25.52
N LEU A 63 -2.64 -8.21 -26.76
CA LEU A 63 -1.58 -9.15 -27.10
C LEU A 63 -0.22 -8.70 -26.55
N MET A 64 0.09 -7.42 -26.60
CA MET A 64 1.31 -6.89 -25.98
C MET A 64 1.32 -7.12 -24.46
N GLU A 65 0.19 -6.89 -23.80
CA GLU A 65 0.04 -7.17 -22.36
C GLU A 65 0.27 -8.66 -22.07
N GLU A 66 -0.37 -9.56 -22.82
CA GLU A 66 -0.21 -11.00 -22.62
C GLU A 66 1.22 -11.47 -22.86
N GLU A 67 1.89 -10.97 -23.89
CA GLU A 67 3.29 -11.34 -24.17
C GLU A 67 4.25 -10.69 -23.16
N SER A 68 3.99 -9.47 -22.70
CA SER A 68 4.76 -8.84 -21.64
C SER A 68 4.67 -9.63 -20.34
N ASP A 69 3.46 -10.07 -19.95
CA ASP A 69 3.26 -10.89 -18.75
C ASP A 69 4.02 -12.21 -18.80
N LYS A 70 4.15 -12.83 -19.99
CA LYS A 70 4.94 -14.06 -20.17
C LYS A 70 6.44 -13.83 -20.01
N LEU A 71 6.93 -12.62 -20.30
CA LEU A 71 8.34 -12.25 -20.16
C LEU A 71 8.71 -11.88 -18.72
N ILE A 72 7.71 -11.64 -17.88
CA ILE A 72 7.90 -11.26 -16.48
C ILE A 72 8.16 -12.52 -15.64
N ASP A 73 9.35 -12.58 -15.06
CA ASP A 73 9.68 -13.57 -14.02
C ASP A 73 9.19 -13.04 -12.65
N GLN A 74 8.00 -13.48 -12.25
CA GLN A 74 7.36 -13.06 -11.00
C GLN A 74 8.19 -13.40 -9.76
N GLU A 75 8.88 -14.55 -9.75
CA GLU A 75 9.71 -14.96 -8.62
C GLU A 75 10.91 -14.02 -8.47
N LYS A 76 11.52 -13.66 -9.58
CA LYS A 76 12.64 -12.72 -9.62
C LYS A 76 12.23 -11.31 -9.18
N ILE A 77 11.06 -10.84 -9.61
CA ILE A 77 10.52 -9.53 -9.19
C ILE A 77 10.29 -9.51 -7.70
N ILE A 78 9.62 -10.54 -7.14
CA ILE A 78 9.36 -10.64 -5.70
C ILE A 78 10.67 -10.70 -4.93
N SER A 79 11.62 -11.50 -5.39
CA SER A 79 12.93 -11.62 -4.75
C SER A 79 13.68 -10.28 -4.73
N ASN A 80 13.71 -9.57 -5.86
CA ASN A 80 14.34 -8.26 -5.96
C ASN A 80 13.63 -7.22 -5.08
N ALA A 81 12.30 -7.17 -5.12
CA ALA A 81 11.52 -6.24 -4.31
C ALA A 81 11.75 -6.46 -2.81
N LYS A 82 11.81 -7.72 -2.37
CA LYS A 82 12.14 -8.03 -0.97
C LYS A 82 13.52 -7.53 -0.59
N LYS A 83 14.51 -7.80 -1.42
CA LYS A 83 15.87 -7.33 -1.20
C LYS A 83 15.95 -5.81 -1.13
N ASP A 84 15.28 -5.12 -2.05
CA ASP A 84 15.24 -3.66 -2.08
C ASP A 84 14.58 -3.08 -0.82
N VAL A 85 13.50 -3.69 -0.34
CA VAL A 85 12.86 -3.28 0.93
C VAL A 85 13.78 -3.51 2.12
N GLU A 86 14.44 -4.66 2.19
CA GLU A 86 15.35 -4.99 3.29
C GLU A 86 16.59 -4.07 3.34
N GLU A 87 17.14 -3.67 2.18
CA GLU A 87 18.39 -2.91 2.09
C GLU A 87 18.16 -1.39 1.98
N ASN A 88 17.04 -0.96 1.37
CA ASN A 88 16.79 0.43 1.00
C ASN A 88 15.42 0.94 1.46
N GLY A 89 14.67 0.14 2.22
CA GLY A 89 13.32 0.49 2.67
C GLY A 89 13.31 1.68 3.60
N ILE A 90 12.28 2.52 3.49
CA ILE A 90 11.99 3.62 4.41
C ILE A 90 10.58 3.44 4.92
N VAL A 91 10.42 3.46 6.24
CA VAL A 91 9.11 3.42 6.92
C VAL A 91 8.88 4.74 7.61
N PHE A 92 7.77 5.38 7.30
CA PHE A 92 7.35 6.62 7.91
C PHE A 92 6.25 6.33 8.94
N LEU A 93 6.48 6.69 10.20
CA LEU A 93 5.54 6.55 11.31
C LEU A 93 5.04 7.93 11.68
N ASP A 94 3.78 8.22 11.33
CA ASP A 94 3.16 9.51 11.61
C ASP A 94 2.39 9.50 12.93
N GLU A 95 2.10 10.68 13.46
CA GLU A 95 1.33 10.90 14.70
C GLU A 95 1.90 10.21 15.95
N MET A 96 3.22 10.11 16.07
CA MET A 96 3.88 9.49 17.23
C MET A 96 3.56 10.19 18.56
N ASP A 97 3.18 11.47 18.53
CA ASP A 97 2.72 12.21 19.69
C ASP A 97 1.43 11.61 20.31
N LYS A 98 0.61 10.91 19.54
CA LYS A 98 -0.62 10.26 20.02
C LYS A 98 -0.36 9.07 20.93
N ILE A 99 0.76 8.41 20.77
CA ILE A 99 1.15 7.28 21.62
C ILE A 99 2.04 7.71 22.80
N CYS A 100 2.49 8.97 22.83
CA CYS A 100 3.30 9.53 23.94
C CYS A 100 2.45 10.02 25.11
N ALA A 101 1.19 10.45 24.88
CA ALA A 101 0.41 11.14 25.89
C ALA A 101 0.10 10.24 27.10
N ARG A 102 0.58 10.66 28.29
CA ARG A 102 0.20 10.07 29.56
C ARG A 102 -1.25 10.45 29.86
N THR A 103 -2.16 9.50 29.83
CA THR A 103 -3.54 9.75 30.29
C THR A 103 -3.64 9.39 31.76
N GLU A 104 -3.91 10.36 32.62
CA GLU A 104 -4.20 10.15 34.04
C GLU A 104 -5.59 9.52 34.29
N ARG A 105 -6.26 9.00 33.26
CA ARG A 105 -7.58 8.37 33.41
C ARG A 105 -7.46 6.87 33.62
N ILE A 106 -7.76 6.46 34.84
CA ILE A 106 -7.97 5.08 35.25
C ILE A 106 -9.23 4.55 34.53
N GLY A 107 -9.07 3.65 33.58
CA GLY A 107 -10.18 2.91 32.97
C GLY A 107 -10.10 2.82 31.45
N GLY A 108 -9.58 1.70 30.94
CA GLY A 108 -9.82 1.27 29.57
C GLY A 108 -8.80 1.67 28.51
N ASP A 109 -7.65 2.18 28.88
CA ASP A 109 -6.57 2.39 27.92
C ASP A 109 -5.88 1.06 27.61
N VAL A 110 -6.07 0.57 26.37
CA VAL A 110 -5.04 -0.25 25.71
C VAL A 110 -3.81 0.63 25.76
N SER A 111 -2.89 0.26 26.58
CA SER A 111 -1.79 1.10 27.03
C SER A 111 -1.07 1.66 25.80
N ARG A 112 -1.07 2.98 25.60
CA ARG A 112 -0.27 3.67 24.57
C ARG A 112 1.19 3.24 24.66
N GLU A 113 1.64 2.93 25.86
CA GLU A 113 2.90 2.27 26.13
C GLU A 113 2.98 0.87 25.50
N GLY A 114 1.87 0.10 25.46
CA GLY A 114 1.80 -1.18 24.75
C GLY A 114 2.09 -1.04 23.26
N VAL A 115 1.51 -0.03 22.61
CA VAL A 115 1.79 0.26 21.18
C VAL A 115 3.27 0.59 20.96
N GLN A 116 3.87 1.38 21.86
CA GLN A 116 5.31 1.67 21.78
C GLN A 116 6.15 0.41 21.95
N ARG A 117 5.78 -0.49 22.85
CA ARG A 117 6.46 -1.79 23.03
C ARG A 117 6.30 -2.72 21.84
N ASP A 118 5.15 -2.67 21.15
CA ASP A 118 4.90 -3.47 19.94
C ASP A 118 5.71 -2.96 18.73
N LEU A 119 5.97 -1.64 18.66
CA LEU A 119 6.81 -1.04 17.62
C LEU A 119 8.30 -1.34 17.82
N LEU A 120 8.73 -1.53 19.06
CA LEU A 120 10.15 -1.66 19.40
C LEU A 120 10.84 -2.80 18.64
N PRO A 121 10.33 -4.05 18.61
CA PRO A 121 10.96 -5.13 17.85
C PRO A 121 11.08 -4.82 16.36
N ILE A 122 10.11 -4.10 15.78
CA ILE A 122 10.12 -3.74 14.35
C ILE A 122 11.23 -2.75 14.05
N ILE A 123 11.44 -1.78 14.94
CA ILE A 123 12.49 -0.76 14.80
C ILE A 123 13.87 -1.33 15.16
N GLU A 124 13.95 -2.27 16.09
CA GLU A 124 15.20 -2.94 16.48
C GLU A 124 15.73 -3.92 15.46
N GLY A 125 14.85 -4.46 14.63
CA GLY A 125 15.15 -5.49 13.65
C GLY A 125 14.46 -6.81 13.99
N THR A 126 13.54 -7.21 13.14
CA THR A 126 12.80 -8.48 13.27
C THR A 126 12.44 -9.01 11.88
N THR A 127 11.90 -10.22 11.88
CA THR A 127 11.38 -10.85 10.66
C THR A 127 9.87 -10.67 10.61
N VAL A 128 9.37 -9.96 9.60
CA VAL A 128 7.95 -9.71 9.36
C VAL A 128 7.44 -10.61 8.24
N SER A 129 6.31 -11.27 8.46
CA SER A 129 5.65 -12.09 7.44
C SER A 129 4.78 -11.21 6.54
N THR A 130 4.95 -11.35 5.23
CA THR A 130 4.15 -10.68 4.21
C THR A 130 3.50 -11.70 3.28
N LYS A 131 2.56 -11.26 2.45
CA LYS A 131 1.97 -12.11 1.40
C LYS A 131 2.99 -12.60 0.35
N TYR A 132 4.17 -11.97 0.30
CA TYR A 132 5.26 -12.34 -0.60
C TYR A 132 6.42 -13.07 0.09
N GLY A 133 6.20 -13.51 1.33
CA GLY A 133 7.20 -14.15 2.18
C GLY A 133 7.71 -13.22 3.27
N THR A 134 8.71 -13.66 4.00
CA THR A 134 9.30 -12.91 5.11
C THR A 134 10.28 -11.86 4.64
N ILE A 135 10.33 -10.73 5.34
CA ILE A 135 11.31 -9.65 5.19
C ILE A 135 11.94 -9.34 6.56
N LYS A 136 13.19 -8.88 6.55
CA LYS A 136 13.92 -8.43 7.74
C LYS A 136 13.92 -6.91 7.80
N THR A 137 13.74 -6.36 9.01
CA THR A 137 13.66 -4.91 9.20
C THR A 137 14.96 -4.27 9.68
N ASP A 138 16.03 -5.05 9.82
CA ASP A 138 17.31 -4.65 10.42
C ASP A 138 17.97 -3.41 9.76
N HIS A 139 17.78 -3.25 8.44
CA HIS A 139 18.39 -2.15 7.67
C HIS A 139 17.36 -1.16 7.12
N ILE A 140 16.10 -1.27 7.53
CA ILE A 140 15.06 -0.32 7.13
C ILE A 140 15.25 0.98 7.91
N LEU A 141 15.18 2.10 7.22
CA LEU A 141 15.19 3.42 7.86
C LEU A 141 13.79 3.75 8.41
N PHE A 142 13.70 4.00 9.71
CA PHE A 142 12.46 4.46 10.34
C PHE A 142 12.52 5.96 10.57
N ILE A 143 11.52 6.68 10.10
CA ILE A 143 11.33 8.11 10.31
C ILE A 143 10.02 8.29 11.07
N ALA A 144 10.09 8.85 12.27
CA ALA A 144 8.94 9.11 13.12
C ALA A 144 8.62 10.62 13.12
N SER A 145 7.34 10.97 12.97
CA SER A 145 6.87 12.36 13.01
C SER A 145 5.73 12.53 14.01
N GLY A 146 5.51 13.75 14.44
CA GLY A 146 4.40 14.12 15.33
C GLY A 146 4.42 15.61 15.62
N SER A 147 3.27 16.16 15.97
CA SER A 147 3.15 17.59 16.31
C SER A 147 3.68 17.95 17.69
N PHE A 148 3.69 16.99 18.61
CA PHE A 148 4.18 17.13 19.99
C PHE A 148 3.73 18.39 20.75
N HIS A 149 2.49 18.85 20.51
CA HIS A 149 1.93 20.02 21.20
C HIS A 149 1.63 19.77 22.69
N LEU A 150 1.15 18.57 23.03
CA LEU A 150 0.76 18.17 24.38
C LEU A 150 1.74 17.20 25.04
N SER A 151 2.61 16.62 24.28
CA SER A 151 3.65 15.69 24.69
C SER A 151 4.98 16.10 24.10
N LYS A 152 6.06 15.50 24.56
CA LYS A 152 7.41 15.73 24.05
C LYS A 152 7.99 14.41 23.52
N PRO A 153 8.96 14.44 22.61
CA PRO A 153 9.70 13.24 22.22
C PRO A 153 10.34 12.50 23.39
N SER A 154 10.64 13.23 24.49
CA SER A 154 11.14 12.65 25.74
C SER A 154 10.10 11.86 26.53
N ASP A 155 8.83 11.91 26.16
CA ASP A 155 7.76 11.12 26.80
C ASP A 155 7.58 9.74 26.14
N LEU A 156 8.32 9.47 25.07
CA LEU A 156 8.46 8.11 24.53
C LEU A 156 9.24 7.22 25.50
N LEU A 157 9.03 5.91 25.41
CA LEU A 157 9.84 4.94 26.16
C LEU A 157 11.34 5.16 25.88
N PRO A 158 12.21 5.06 26.91
CA PRO A 158 13.64 5.26 26.76
C PRO A 158 14.27 4.40 25.67
N GLU A 159 13.76 3.18 25.50
CA GLU A 159 14.21 2.24 24.48
C GLU A 159 13.95 2.79 23.06
N LEU A 160 12.74 3.32 22.80
CA LEU A 160 12.40 3.97 21.53
C LEU A 160 13.21 5.22 21.28
N GLN A 161 13.43 6.04 22.32
CA GLN A 161 14.30 7.23 22.21
C GLN A 161 15.73 6.85 21.79
N GLY A 162 16.23 5.71 22.31
CA GLY A 162 17.55 5.20 21.93
C GLY A 162 17.64 4.73 20.47
N ARG A 163 16.51 4.29 19.89
CA ARG A 163 16.42 3.83 18.49
C ARG A 163 16.07 4.93 17.51
N LEU A 164 15.55 6.05 17.99
CA LEU A 164 15.23 7.26 17.22
C LEU A 164 16.07 8.45 17.76
N PRO A 165 17.41 8.36 17.73
CA PRO A 165 18.28 9.31 18.41
C PRO A 165 18.38 10.67 17.69
N ILE A 166 18.15 10.70 16.38
CA ILE A 166 18.22 11.91 15.58
C ILE A 166 16.89 12.65 15.68
N ARG A 167 16.96 13.90 16.16
CA ARG A 167 15.78 14.76 16.29
C ARG A 167 15.92 15.94 15.36
N VAL A 168 14.85 16.18 14.60
CA VAL A 168 14.75 17.33 13.70
C VAL A 168 13.49 18.10 14.08
N GLU A 169 13.63 19.39 14.30
CA GLU A 169 12.51 20.29 14.51
C GLU A 169 12.28 21.09 13.23
N LEU A 170 11.04 21.10 12.77
CA LEU A 170 10.64 21.82 11.56
C LEU A 170 10.16 23.21 11.94
N ASP A 171 10.56 24.19 11.14
CA ASP A 171 10.09 25.57 11.28
C ASP A 171 8.59 25.69 10.96
N ALA A 172 7.95 26.70 11.55
CA ALA A 172 6.56 27.01 11.23
C ALA A 172 6.42 27.46 9.78
N LEU A 173 5.34 27.04 9.12
CA LEU A 173 5.05 27.42 7.75
C LEU A 173 4.81 28.94 7.63
N THR A 174 5.42 29.56 6.64
CA THR A 174 5.19 30.96 6.27
C THR A 174 3.96 31.09 5.36
N LYS A 175 3.49 32.33 5.14
CA LYS A 175 2.42 32.62 4.18
C LYS A 175 2.77 32.11 2.78
N ASP A 176 4.02 32.29 2.36
CA ASP A 176 4.47 31.89 1.02
C ASP A 176 4.49 30.36 0.88
N ASP A 177 4.84 29.63 1.95
CA ASP A 177 4.78 28.17 1.96
C ASP A 177 3.33 27.66 1.82
N PHE A 178 2.37 28.29 2.51
CA PHE A 178 0.94 27.96 2.34
C PHE A 178 0.47 28.18 0.89
N ILE A 179 0.89 29.28 0.27
CA ILE A 179 0.54 29.56 -1.14
C ILE A 179 1.11 28.47 -2.06
N LYS A 180 2.35 28.04 -1.83
CA LYS A 180 2.96 26.93 -2.59
C LYS A 180 2.23 25.62 -2.38
N ILE A 181 1.95 25.24 -1.12
CA ILE A 181 1.22 24.02 -0.78
C ILE A 181 -0.15 23.95 -1.47
N LEU A 182 -0.83 25.09 -1.58
CA LEU A 182 -2.15 25.16 -2.21
C LEU A 182 -2.10 25.05 -3.75
N ASN A 183 -0.98 25.45 -4.38
CA ASN A 183 -0.92 25.59 -5.84
C ASN A 183 0.02 24.58 -6.53
N GLU A 184 1.19 24.28 -5.94
CA GLU A 184 2.24 23.53 -6.65
C GLU A 184 1.98 22.02 -6.73
N PRO A 185 1.63 21.29 -5.64
CA PRO A 185 1.44 19.86 -5.70
C PRO A 185 0.41 19.45 -6.76
N GLU A 186 0.62 18.30 -7.41
CA GLU A 186 -0.33 17.78 -8.40
C GLU A 186 -1.73 17.57 -7.81
N ASN A 187 -1.78 17.07 -6.57
CA ASN A 187 -3.01 16.84 -5.82
C ASN A 187 -3.33 17.99 -4.84
N SER A 188 -2.96 19.23 -5.16
CA SER A 188 -3.31 20.36 -4.30
C SER A 188 -4.83 20.56 -4.24
N LEU A 189 -5.33 21.08 -3.11
CA LEU A 189 -6.76 21.29 -2.90
C LEU A 189 -7.39 22.13 -4.00
N ILE A 190 -6.72 23.21 -4.43
CA ILE A 190 -7.21 24.08 -5.50
C ILE A 190 -7.35 23.30 -6.80
N LYS A 191 -6.36 22.49 -7.18
CA LYS A 191 -6.44 21.68 -8.40
C LYS A 191 -7.53 20.61 -8.32
N GLN A 192 -7.72 20.00 -7.15
CA GLN A 192 -8.81 19.05 -6.92
C GLN A 192 -10.18 19.71 -7.07
N TYR A 193 -10.39 20.88 -6.44
CA TYR A 193 -11.64 21.61 -6.58
C TYR A 193 -11.88 22.10 -8.01
N LYS A 194 -10.84 22.59 -8.69
CA LYS A 194 -10.94 22.96 -10.12
C LYS A 194 -11.36 21.75 -10.97
N ALA A 195 -10.76 20.59 -10.74
CA ALA A 195 -11.12 19.38 -11.47
C ALA A 195 -12.57 18.94 -11.18
N LEU A 196 -13.01 19.02 -9.92
CA LEU A 196 -14.37 18.68 -9.51
C LEU A 196 -15.40 19.62 -10.16
N LEU A 197 -15.20 20.95 -10.07
CA LEU A 197 -16.10 21.94 -10.65
C LEU A 197 -16.17 21.84 -12.18
N LYS A 198 -15.06 21.49 -12.81
CA LYS A 198 -15.01 21.28 -14.26
C LYS A 198 -15.94 20.16 -14.73
N THR A 199 -16.24 19.16 -13.90
CA THR A 199 -17.24 18.12 -14.24
C THR A 199 -18.64 18.71 -14.40
N GLU A 200 -18.94 19.77 -13.65
CA GLU A 200 -20.20 20.52 -13.71
C GLU A 200 -20.13 21.71 -14.68
N LYS A 201 -19.07 21.81 -15.49
CA LYS A 201 -18.81 22.90 -16.44
C LYS A 201 -18.71 24.29 -15.79
N VAL A 202 -18.24 24.34 -14.56
CA VAL A 202 -17.94 25.57 -13.80
C VAL A 202 -16.42 25.74 -13.74
N ASP A 203 -15.95 26.91 -14.13
CA ASP A 203 -14.53 27.28 -13.98
C ASP A 203 -14.34 28.03 -12.64
N LEU A 204 -13.29 27.68 -11.91
CA LEU A 204 -12.85 28.33 -10.68
C LEU A 204 -11.62 29.17 -11.00
N ASP A 205 -11.74 30.48 -10.87
CA ASP A 205 -10.65 31.46 -11.02
C ASP A 205 -9.77 31.53 -9.73
#